data_5e03efa0e8d941baffb3b7ce5ca61381
#
_entry.id   5e03efa0e8d941baffb3b7ce5ca61381
#
_cell.length_a   1.000
_cell.length_b   1.000
_cell.length_c   1.000
_cell.angle_alpha   90.00
_cell.angle_beta   90.00
_cell.angle_gamma   90.00
#
_symmetry.space_group_name_H-M   'P 1'
#
loop_
_entity.id
_entity.type
_entity.pdbx_description
1 polymer ?
#
loop_
_entity_poly.entity_id
_entity_poly.type
_entity_poly.pdbx_seq_one_letter_code
_entity_poly.pdbx_strand_id
1 'polypeptide(L)'
;MTAVDPHPWAPWRATYGAWTDELAEGAPCAATVGSPAAWTSHRQVITRAYSLLNTQALQHSLDLSAVEVLADTATADGQCLADGAPLRARIIIDARGASGSGRTQQTAYGVVVDRSSALPVLDGADALFMDWRTDHGARRDEPASFLYAVPVGADHVLLEETSLARRPGLGFDILAQRLRTRLAARGLQLRGDEPVERVRFALDTPLPRREWMGRTPSVVRFGAAAPLVHPASGYSVAAALRLAPQIAAIIAAGGTAADVQRLIWSRQARAVHALRLRGLRSLCALSPPEVPAFFAAFFALPVALQRSYLSGREDLAGTATAMRAVLPLLPTATRRHVMRGALLG
;
A
#
# COMPACT_ATOMS: atom_id res chain seq x y z
N MET A 1 26.07 9.74 -9.56
CA MET A 1 24.86 8.91 -9.74
C MET A 1 23.98 9.59 -10.78
N THR A 2 23.33 8.85 -11.67
CA THR A 2 22.38 9.42 -12.65
C THR A 2 20.97 8.95 -12.31
N ALA A 3 20.00 9.85 -12.26
CA ALA A 3 18.58 9.57 -12.12
C ALA A 3 17.88 9.92 -13.43
N VAL A 4 17.00 9.04 -13.90
CA VAL A 4 16.21 9.22 -15.13
C VAL A 4 14.75 9.18 -14.78
N ASP A 5 14.02 10.25 -15.09
CA ASP A 5 12.56 10.36 -14.90
C ASP A 5 12.00 11.30 -15.97
N PRO A 6 10.87 10.97 -16.63
CA PRO A 6 10.30 11.86 -17.64
C PRO A 6 9.83 13.22 -17.06
N HIS A 7 9.55 13.27 -15.76
CA HIS A 7 9.06 14.47 -15.07
C HIS A 7 9.75 14.66 -13.70
N PRO A 8 11.08 14.77 -13.63
CA PRO A 8 11.84 14.69 -12.39
C PRO A 8 11.48 15.77 -11.36
N TRP A 9 10.97 16.89 -11.83
CA TRP A 9 10.60 18.06 -11.00
C TRP A 9 9.09 18.13 -10.71
N ALA A 10 8.29 17.16 -11.22
CA ALA A 10 6.87 17.14 -10.92
C ALA A 10 6.63 16.88 -9.43
N PRO A 11 5.71 17.61 -8.78
CA PRO A 11 5.39 17.39 -7.37
C PRO A 11 4.86 15.98 -7.12
N TRP A 12 5.34 15.32 -6.07
CA TRP A 12 4.79 14.05 -5.62
C TRP A 12 3.42 14.28 -4.98
N ARG A 13 2.37 13.84 -5.66
CA ARG A 13 0.97 14.13 -5.29
C ARG A 13 0.28 12.98 -4.56
N ALA A 14 0.83 11.76 -4.62
CA ALA A 14 0.19 10.61 -4.00
C ALA A 14 0.19 10.70 -2.48
N THR A 15 -0.92 10.34 -1.86
CA THR A 15 -1.02 10.22 -0.42
C THR A 15 -0.45 8.89 0.05
N TYR A 16 0.57 8.94 0.88
CA TYR A 16 1.19 7.77 1.47
C TYR A 16 1.02 7.76 2.98
N GLY A 17 0.43 6.69 3.48
CA GLY A 17 0.32 6.42 4.91
C GLY A 17 1.19 5.24 5.33
N ALA A 18 1.69 5.30 6.55
CA ALA A 18 2.48 4.25 7.18
C ALA A 18 2.22 4.20 8.69
N TRP A 19 2.46 3.05 9.32
CA TRP A 19 2.49 3.01 10.77
C TRP A 19 3.69 3.83 11.25
N THR A 20 3.47 4.70 12.24
CA THR A 20 4.49 5.64 12.71
C THR A 20 5.78 4.95 13.15
N ASP A 21 5.66 3.78 13.77
CA ASP A 21 6.79 2.96 14.23
C ASP A 21 7.57 2.26 13.09
N GLU A 22 7.14 2.44 11.85
CA GLU A 22 7.86 1.97 10.65
C GLU A 22 8.67 3.09 9.97
N LEU A 23 8.45 4.33 10.34
CA LEU A 23 9.15 5.48 9.79
C LEU A 23 10.43 5.78 10.59
N ALA A 24 11.41 6.38 9.93
CA ALA A 24 12.58 6.93 10.63
C ALA A 24 12.16 8.12 11.50
N GLU A 25 12.90 8.35 12.57
CA GLU A 25 12.75 9.56 13.38
C GLU A 25 12.97 10.81 12.50
N GLY A 26 12.10 11.80 12.64
CA GLY A 26 12.16 13.02 11.84
C GLY A 26 11.64 12.88 10.40
N ALA A 27 11.07 11.73 10.02
CA ALA A 27 10.42 11.59 8.71
C ALA A 27 9.32 12.66 8.54
N PRO A 28 9.31 13.41 7.42
CA PRO A 28 8.33 14.48 7.22
C PRO A 28 6.92 13.93 7.12
N CYS A 29 6.10 14.20 8.13
CA CYS A 29 4.69 13.80 8.17
C CYS A 29 3.78 15.01 8.04
N ALA A 30 2.73 14.90 7.25
CA ALA A 30 1.67 15.89 7.14
C ALA A 30 0.70 15.81 8.32
N ALA A 31 0.49 14.59 8.84
CA ALA A 31 -0.33 14.34 10.02
C ALA A 31 0.08 13.02 10.69
N THR A 32 -0.19 12.91 11.98
CA THR A 32 -0.07 11.66 12.75
C THR A 32 -1.29 11.48 13.64
N VAL A 33 -1.90 10.29 13.58
CA VAL A 33 -3.05 9.89 14.37
C VAL A 33 -2.61 8.81 15.34
N GLY A 34 -2.76 9.05 16.66
CA GLY A 34 -2.32 8.13 17.69
C GLY A 34 -3.08 6.80 17.69
N SER A 35 -4.39 6.87 17.46
CA SER A 35 -5.28 5.71 17.53
C SER A 35 -6.41 5.82 16.50
N PRO A 36 -6.19 5.45 15.23
CA PRO A 36 -7.25 5.47 14.23
C PRO A 36 -8.33 4.43 14.57
N ALA A 37 -9.55 4.67 14.09
CA ALA A 37 -10.67 3.75 14.27
C ALA A 37 -10.92 2.90 13.04
N ALA A 38 -11.39 1.67 13.24
CA ALA A 38 -11.99 0.84 12.20
C ALA A 38 -13.47 0.57 12.57
N TRP A 39 -14.35 0.65 11.59
CA TRP A 39 -15.74 0.23 11.70
C TRP A 39 -15.95 -1.09 10.94
N THR A 40 -16.30 -2.13 11.65
CA THR A 40 -16.63 -3.45 11.09
C THR A 40 -18.08 -3.80 11.47
N SER A 41 -18.31 -4.73 12.38
CA SER A 41 -19.60 -4.92 13.07
C SER A 41 -19.82 -3.89 14.19
N HIS A 42 -18.75 -3.30 14.70
CA HIS A 42 -18.70 -2.24 15.70
C HIS A 42 -17.43 -1.40 15.51
N ARG A 43 -17.35 -0.29 16.21
CA ARG A 43 -16.15 0.56 16.22
C ARG A 43 -15.05 -0.11 17.03
N GLN A 44 -13.88 -0.25 16.43
CA GLN A 44 -12.66 -0.76 17.05
C GLN A 44 -11.58 0.33 16.99
N VAL A 45 -10.90 0.55 18.11
CA VAL A 45 -9.76 1.48 18.17
C VAL A 45 -8.49 0.69 17.91
N ILE A 46 -7.69 1.14 16.93
CA ILE A 46 -6.40 0.55 16.61
C ILE A 46 -5.36 1.26 17.45
N THR A 47 -4.82 0.58 18.48
CA THR A 47 -3.86 1.14 19.44
C THR A 47 -2.43 1.15 18.85
N ARG A 48 -2.30 1.69 17.62
CA ARG A 48 -1.04 1.86 16.90
C ARG A 48 -1.12 3.15 16.11
N ALA A 49 -0.13 4.02 16.29
CA ALA A 49 -0.10 5.32 15.61
C ALA A 49 0.12 5.16 14.11
N TYR A 50 -0.56 5.99 13.34
CA TYR A 50 -0.53 6.01 11.88
C TYR A 50 -0.21 7.41 11.37
N SER A 51 0.76 7.53 10.47
CA SER A 51 1.25 8.79 9.93
C SER A 51 1.01 8.88 8.42
N LEU A 52 0.61 10.06 7.97
CA LEU A 52 0.53 10.45 6.57
C LEU A 52 1.81 11.23 6.24
N LEU A 53 2.55 10.80 5.21
CA LEU A 53 3.78 11.46 4.79
C LEU A 53 3.47 12.81 4.13
N ASN A 54 4.28 13.82 4.43
CA ASN A 54 4.37 15.01 3.62
C ASN A 54 5.29 14.74 2.42
N THR A 55 4.69 14.28 1.32
CA THR A 55 5.44 13.85 0.13
C THR A 55 6.21 14.98 -0.53
N GLN A 56 5.71 16.21 -0.47
CA GLN A 56 6.43 17.39 -0.98
C GLN A 56 7.64 17.73 -0.11
N ALA A 57 7.48 17.75 1.22
CA ALA A 57 8.60 17.96 2.12
C ALA A 57 9.65 16.85 2.00
N LEU A 58 9.21 15.59 1.83
CA LEU A 58 10.09 14.45 1.57
C LEU A 58 10.86 14.65 0.24
N GLN A 59 10.19 15.06 -0.83
CA GLN A 59 10.81 15.35 -2.12
C GLN A 59 11.86 16.47 -2.00
N HIS A 60 11.51 17.55 -1.32
CA HIS A 60 12.42 18.69 -1.11
C HIS A 60 13.60 18.37 -0.18
N SER A 61 13.47 17.36 0.69
CA SER A 61 14.57 16.94 1.57
C SER A 61 15.66 16.14 0.87
N LEU A 62 15.44 15.71 -0.37
CA LEU A 62 16.42 14.95 -1.13
C LEU A 62 17.58 15.85 -1.58
N ASP A 63 18.78 15.54 -1.13
CA ASP A 63 20.00 16.16 -1.67
C ASP A 63 20.37 15.54 -3.02
N LEU A 64 20.15 16.30 -4.08
CA LEU A 64 20.46 15.91 -5.46
C LEU A 64 21.75 16.53 -5.97
N SER A 65 22.55 17.20 -5.13
CA SER A 65 23.77 17.93 -5.54
C SER A 65 24.82 17.03 -6.23
N ALA A 66 24.87 15.74 -5.86
CA ALA A 66 25.75 14.73 -6.46
C ALA A 66 25.03 13.81 -7.47
N VAL A 67 23.83 14.20 -7.93
CA VAL A 67 23.01 13.41 -8.84
C VAL A 67 22.82 14.15 -10.15
N GLU A 68 23.25 13.55 -11.23
CA GLU A 68 22.87 13.98 -12.58
C GLU A 68 21.41 13.56 -12.82
N VAL A 69 20.51 14.52 -13.04
CA VAL A 69 19.09 14.27 -13.27
C VAL A 69 18.77 14.48 -14.74
N LEU A 70 18.32 13.42 -15.41
CA LEU A 70 17.92 13.42 -16.80
C LEU A 70 16.39 13.40 -16.90
N ALA A 71 15.83 14.44 -17.53
CA ALA A 71 14.40 14.51 -17.86
C ALA A 71 14.12 13.69 -19.15
N ASP A 72 14.09 12.36 -19.01
CA ASP A 72 13.94 11.43 -20.13
C ASP A 72 13.28 10.12 -19.66
N THR A 73 12.97 9.26 -20.62
CA THR A 73 12.37 7.93 -20.39
C THR A 73 13.40 6.83 -20.67
N ALA A 74 13.59 5.93 -19.70
CA ALA A 74 14.39 4.74 -19.93
C ALA A 74 13.59 3.65 -20.66
N THR A 75 14.27 2.89 -21.54
CA THR A 75 13.70 1.70 -22.21
C THR A 75 13.16 0.68 -21.25
N ALA A 76 12.33 -0.26 -21.71
CA ALA A 76 11.65 -1.24 -20.85
C ALA A 76 12.62 -2.09 -20.02
N ASP A 77 13.80 -2.41 -20.56
CA ASP A 77 14.88 -3.12 -19.86
C ASP A 77 15.75 -2.20 -18.98
N GLY A 78 15.53 -0.88 -19.05
CA GLY A 78 16.25 0.14 -18.28
C GLY A 78 17.70 0.37 -18.73
N GLN A 79 18.10 -0.12 -19.90
CA GLN A 79 19.49 -0.06 -20.35
C GLN A 79 19.82 1.12 -21.28
N CYS A 80 18.80 1.74 -21.86
CA CYS A 80 18.97 2.91 -22.76
C CYS A 80 17.94 3.99 -22.42
N LEU A 81 18.22 5.21 -22.87
CA LEU A 81 17.23 6.27 -22.98
C LEU A 81 16.28 6.04 -24.16
N ALA A 82 15.21 6.82 -24.26
CA ALA A 82 14.21 6.68 -25.32
C ALA A 82 14.78 6.85 -26.73
N ASP A 83 15.80 7.68 -26.91
CA ASP A 83 16.54 7.90 -28.15
C ASP A 83 17.55 6.80 -28.50
N GLY A 84 17.68 5.78 -27.63
CA GLY A 84 18.62 4.66 -27.79
C GLY A 84 20.00 4.90 -27.17
N ALA A 85 20.26 6.06 -26.56
CA ALA A 85 21.51 6.33 -25.88
C ALA A 85 21.72 5.36 -24.71
N PRO A 86 22.85 4.65 -24.60
CA PRO A 86 23.04 3.63 -23.58
C PRO A 86 23.25 4.22 -22.18
N LEU A 87 22.51 3.69 -21.21
CA LEU A 87 22.71 3.98 -19.78
C LEU A 87 23.83 3.07 -19.23
N ARG A 88 25.03 3.62 -19.11
CA ARG A 88 26.20 2.88 -18.59
C ARG A 88 26.27 3.02 -17.07
N ALA A 89 25.87 1.97 -16.36
CA ALA A 89 25.96 1.90 -14.93
C ALA A 89 26.34 0.50 -14.45
N ARG A 90 27.08 0.44 -13.35
CA ARG A 90 27.39 -0.84 -12.68
C ARG A 90 26.12 -1.52 -12.12
N ILE A 91 25.21 -0.72 -11.62
CA ILE A 91 23.92 -1.16 -11.08
C ILE A 91 22.86 -0.16 -11.52
N ILE A 92 21.75 -0.66 -12.05
CA ILE A 92 20.55 0.12 -12.39
C ILE A 92 19.44 -0.26 -11.41
N ILE A 93 18.85 0.72 -10.75
CA ILE A 93 17.67 0.53 -9.89
C ILE A 93 16.44 0.94 -10.68
N ASP A 94 15.60 -0.04 -11.04
CA ASP A 94 14.33 0.20 -11.72
C ASP A 94 13.20 0.37 -10.70
N ALA A 95 12.77 1.61 -10.50
CA ALA A 95 11.71 2.00 -9.57
C ALA A 95 10.43 2.53 -10.28
N ARG A 96 10.26 2.27 -11.59
CA ARG A 96 9.16 2.81 -12.42
C ARG A 96 7.77 2.26 -12.09
N GLY A 97 7.63 1.44 -11.05
CA GLY A 97 6.36 0.84 -10.69
C GLY A 97 6.08 -0.48 -11.41
N ALA A 98 4.84 -0.94 -11.35
CA ALA A 98 4.42 -2.19 -11.98
C ALA A 98 3.11 -2.01 -12.75
N SER A 99 3.01 -2.66 -13.90
CA SER A 99 1.75 -2.77 -14.65
C SER A 99 0.73 -3.55 -13.81
N GLY A 100 -0.46 -2.96 -13.61
CA GLY A 100 -1.58 -3.58 -12.89
C GLY A 100 -2.51 -4.43 -13.75
N SER A 101 -2.29 -4.48 -15.07
CA SER A 101 -3.16 -5.19 -16.00
C SER A 101 -3.24 -6.69 -15.71
N GLY A 102 -4.47 -7.22 -15.65
CA GLY A 102 -4.74 -8.64 -15.41
C GLY A 102 -4.40 -9.17 -14.01
N ARG A 103 -4.11 -8.29 -13.05
CA ARG A 103 -3.75 -8.61 -11.67
C ARG A 103 -4.90 -8.39 -10.69
N THR A 104 -4.77 -8.97 -9.48
CA THR A 104 -5.56 -8.53 -8.34
C THR A 104 -5.14 -7.12 -7.96
N GLN A 105 -6.09 -6.21 -7.84
CA GLN A 105 -5.84 -4.79 -7.67
C GLN A 105 -6.49 -4.26 -6.41
N GLN A 106 -5.84 -3.29 -5.78
CA GLN A 106 -6.49 -2.30 -4.95
C GLN A 106 -6.84 -1.10 -5.83
N THR A 107 -8.06 -0.59 -5.66
CA THR A 107 -8.52 0.62 -6.34
C THR A 107 -9.23 1.52 -5.35
N ALA A 108 -9.01 2.83 -5.46
CA ALA A 108 -9.65 3.80 -4.60
C ALA A 108 -9.96 5.10 -5.35
N TYR A 109 -11.00 5.79 -4.91
CA TYR A 109 -11.38 7.11 -5.35
C TYR A 109 -11.60 7.99 -4.12
N GLY A 110 -10.85 9.06 -4.01
CA GLY A 110 -10.88 9.98 -2.89
C GLY A 110 -11.06 11.43 -3.30
N VAL A 111 -11.56 12.22 -2.35
CA VAL A 111 -11.62 13.67 -2.42
C VAL A 111 -11.00 14.27 -1.16
N VAL A 112 -10.39 15.44 -1.30
CA VAL A 112 -9.85 16.20 -0.18
C VAL A 112 -10.83 17.31 0.16
N VAL A 113 -11.24 17.37 1.42
CA VAL A 113 -12.20 18.38 1.93
C VAL A 113 -11.63 19.09 3.15
N ASP A 114 -12.23 20.23 3.51
CA ASP A 114 -11.90 20.92 4.77
C ASP A 114 -12.22 20.02 5.97
N ARG A 115 -11.37 20.04 6.99
CA ARG A 115 -11.52 19.22 8.20
C ARG A 115 -12.86 19.46 8.90
N SER A 116 -13.32 20.70 8.96
CA SER A 116 -14.62 21.04 9.54
C SER A 116 -15.79 20.35 8.83
N SER A 117 -15.73 20.28 7.51
CA SER A 117 -16.73 19.59 6.68
C SER A 117 -16.70 18.07 6.86
N ALA A 118 -15.53 17.50 7.20
CA ALA A 118 -15.37 16.06 7.41
C ALA A 118 -15.84 15.57 8.78
N LEU A 119 -16.08 16.44 9.77
CA LEU A 119 -16.43 16.04 11.13
C LEU A 119 -17.62 15.08 11.24
N PRO A 120 -18.75 15.27 10.52
CA PRO A 120 -19.86 14.32 10.56
C PRO A 120 -19.49 12.95 9.99
N VAL A 121 -18.55 12.90 9.02
CA VAL A 121 -18.08 11.68 8.38
C VAL A 121 -17.15 10.91 9.30
N LEU A 122 -16.28 11.60 10.03
CA LEU A 122 -15.33 11.03 10.98
C LEU A 122 -16.00 10.43 12.23
N ASP A 123 -17.22 10.87 12.56
CA ASP A 123 -18.04 10.30 13.65
C ASP A 123 -17.27 10.23 14.98
N GLY A 124 -16.61 11.35 15.34
CA GLY A 124 -15.82 11.48 16.56
C GLY A 124 -14.50 10.70 16.56
N ALA A 125 -14.03 10.21 15.44
CA ALA A 125 -12.69 9.65 15.29
C ALA A 125 -11.70 10.69 14.74
N ASP A 126 -10.42 10.58 15.09
CA ASP A 126 -9.36 11.38 14.47
C ASP A 126 -9.07 10.92 13.03
N ALA A 127 -9.28 9.63 12.76
CA ALA A 127 -9.21 9.02 11.45
C ALA A 127 -10.02 7.71 11.42
N LEU A 128 -10.58 7.38 10.25
CA LEU A 128 -11.20 6.10 9.95
C LEU A 128 -10.26 5.31 9.04
N PHE A 129 -9.65 4.27 9.60
CA PHE A 129 -8.69 3.44 8.87
C PHE A 129 -9.37 2.48 7.88
N MET A 130 -10.51 1.89 8.29
CA MET A 130 -11.40 1.09 7.46
C MET A 130 -12.82 1.19 8.00
N ASP A 131 -13.70 1.87 7.30
CA ASP A 131 -15.12 1.94 7.67
C ASP A 131 -15.96 1.13 6.68
N TRP A 132 -16.34 -0.07 7.11
CA TRP A 132 -17.12 -1.04 6.32
C TRP A 132 -18.63 -0.87 6.43
N ARG A 133 -19.13 0.19 7.05
CA ARG A 133 -20.58 0.46 7.08
C ARG A 133 -21.13 0.57 5.66
N THR A 134 -22.37 0.11 5.44
CA THR A 134 -22.94 -0.08 4.09
C THR A 134 -23.77 1.11 3.60
N ASP A 135 -23.60 2.28 4.18
CA ASP A 135 -24.29 3.53 3.84
C ASP A 135 -23.85 4.15 2.49
N HIS A 136 -23.06 3.44 1.71
CA HIS A 136 -22.62 3.80 0.36
C HIS A 136 -23.59 3.36 -0.76
N GLY A 137 -24.73 2.76 -0.42
CA GLY A 137 -25.78 2.41 -1.37
C GLY A 137 -25.55 1.15 -2.20
N ALA A 138 -24.43 0.43 -2.01
CA ALA A 138 -24.21 -0.84 -2.71
C ALA A 138 -25.12 -1.94 -2.13
N ARG A 139 -25.56 -2.84 -3.00
CA ARG A 139 -26.32 -4.03 -2.59
C ARG A 139 -25.44 -5.00 -1.82
N ARG A 140 -26.04 -5.82 -0.99
CA ARG A 140 -25.34 -6.77 -0.10
C ARG A 140 -24.51 -7.83 -0.85
N ASP A 141 -24.88 -8.13 -2.09
CA ASP A 141 -24.22 -9.10 -2.97
C ASP A 141 -23.14 -8.46 -3.86
N GLU A 142 -23.06 -7.12 -3.88
CA GLU A 142 -22.03 -6.41 -4.63
C GLU A 142 -20.67 -6.42 -3.90
N PRO A 143 -19.57 -6.28 -4.65
CA PRO A 143 -18.24 -6.26 -4.06
C PRO A 143 -18.10 -5.23 -2.95
N ALA A 144 -17.52 -5.63 -1.82
CA ALA A 144 -17.33 -4.75 -0.68
C ALA A 144 -16.32 -3.62 -0.98
N SER A 145 -16.58 -2.46 -0.40
CA SER A 145 -15.66 -1.33 -0.32
C SER A 145 -15.79 -0.66 1.04
N PHE A 146 -14.82 0.11 1.45
CA PHE A 146 -14.79 0.80 2.74
C PHE A 146 -14.36 2.26 2.57
N LEU A 147 -14.76 3.10 3.51
CA LEU A 147 -14.25 4.45 3.61
C LEU A 147 -12.92 4.44 4.38
N TYR A 148 -11.91 5.06 3.78
CA TYR A 148 -10.68 5.49 4.43
C TYR A 148 -10.76 7.01 4.57
N ALA A 149 -10.64 7.53 5.80
CA ALA A 149 -10.75 8.95 6.09
C ALA A 149 -9.61 9.37 7.01
N VAL A 150 -8.67 10.17 6.49
CA VAL A 150 -7.43 10.50 7.19
C VAL A 150 -7.06 11.98 7.00
N PRO A 151 -6.47 12.62 8.02
CA PRO A 151 -5.98 13.99 7.89
C PRO A 151 -4.79 14.04 6.92
N VAL A 152 -4.80 14.99 5.98
CA VAL A 152 -3.70 15.26 5.04
C VAL A 152 -3.11 16.65 5.30
N GLY A 153 -2.91 16.97 6.55
CA GLY A 153 -2.45 18.24 7.08
C GLY A 153 -3.32 18.68 8.27
N ALA A 154 -3.16 19.91 8.70
CA ALA A 154 -3.93 20.48 9.82
C ALA A 154 -5.42 20.66 9.45
N ASP A 155 -5.67 21.16 8.25
CA ASP A 155 -6.97 21.73 7.85
C ASP A 155 -7.75 20.87 6.85
N HIS A 156 -7.16 19.77 6.36
CA HIS A 156 -7.78 18.94 5.32
C HIS A 156 -7.84 17.49 5.71
N VAL A 157 -8.83 16.78 5.15
CA VAL A 157 -9.06 15.34 5.30
C VAL A 157 -9.26 14.73 3.92
N LEU A 158 -8.53 13.65 3.64
CA LEU A 158 -8.82 12.77 2.51
C LEU A 158 -9.96 11.83 2.91
N LEU A 159 -11.02 11.79 2.11
CA LEU A 159 -12.14 10.86 2.21
C LEU A 159 -12.11 9.96 0.98
N GLU A 160 -11.84 8.67 1.15
CA GLU A 160 -11.57 7.77 0.05
C GLU A 160 -12.39 6.48 0.17
N GLU A 161 -13.17 6.16 -0.86
CA GLU A 161 -13.84 4.86 -0.99
C GLU A 161 -12.89 3.87 -1.67
N THR A 162 -12.57 2.79 -0.97
CA THR A 162 -11.53 1.83 -1.36
C THR A 162 -12.07 0.43 -1.54
N SER A 163 -11.76 -0.20 -2.67
CA SER A 163 -11.87 -1.64 -2.91
C SER A 163 -10.51 -2.29 -2.64
N LEU A 164 -10.41 -3.05 -1.55
CA LEU A 164 -9.12 -3.54 -1.04
C LEU A 164 -8.42 -4.50 -2.00
N ALA A 165 -9.13 -5.54 -2.45
CA ALA A 165 -8.53 -6.60 -3.26
C ALA A 165 -9.57 -7.25 -4.16
N ARG A 166 -9.42 -7.08 -5.47
CA ARG A 166 -10.32 -7.66 -6.46
C ARG A 166 -9.65 -7.82 -7.83
N ARG A 167 -10.13 -8.79 -8.62
CA ARG A 167 -9.72 -9.00 -10.01
C ARG A 167 -10.96 -9.09 -10.93
N PRO A 168 -11.15 -8.14 -11.85
CA PRO A 168 -10.50 -6.82 -11.89
C PRO A 168 -10.90 -5.96 -10.69
N GLY A 169 -10.11 -4.90 -10.39
CA GLY A 169 -10.47 -3.89 -9.38
C GLY A 169 -11.76 -3.17 -9.72
N LEU A 170 -12.45 -2.62 -8.74
CA LEU A 170 -13.64 -1.79 -8.99
C LEU A 170 -13.29 -0.56 -9.82
N GLY A 171 -14.21 -0.17 -10.72
CA GLY A 171 -14.08 1.04 -11.50
C GLY A 171 -14.14 2.31 -10.65
N PHE A 172 -13.42 3.34 -11.06
CA PHE A 172 -13.43 4.64 -10.35
C PHE A 172 -14.81 5.28 -10.29
N ASP A 173 -15.63 5.11 -11.33
CA ASP A 173 -17.00 5.65 -11.36
C ASP A 173 -17.89 5.02 -10.29
N ILE A 174 -17.76 3.71 -10.07
CA ILE A 174 -18.47 2.99 -9.01
C ILE A 174 -18.02 3.50 -7.64
N LEU A 175 -16.71 3.62 -7.42
CA LEU A 175 -16.16 4.12 -6.16
C LEU A 175 -16.54 5.57 -5.90
N ALA A 176 -16.49 6.43 -6.92
CA ALA A 176 -16.91 7.83 -6.84
C ALA A 176 -18.41 7.96 -6.50
N GLN A 177 -19.25 7.12 -7.10
CA GLN A 177 -20.69 7.10 -6.79
C GLN A 177 -20.93 6.65 -5.34
N ARG A 178 -20.26 5.57 -4.89
CA ARG A 178 -20.38 5.07 -3.52
C ARG A 178 -19.91 6.10 -2.51
N LEU A 179 -18.77 6.76 -2.78
CA LEU A 179 -18.27 7.84 -1.92
C LEU A 179 -19.31 8.94 -1.78
N ARG A 180 -19.83 9.49 -2.89
CA ARG A 180 -20.85 10.54 -2.85
C ARG A 180 -22.09 10.12 -2.05
N THR A 181 -22.60 8.91 -2.27
CA THR A 181 -23.76 8.37 -1.55
C THR A 181 -23.49 8.29 -0.05
N ARG A 182 -22.34 7.75 0.35
CA ARG A 182 -21.93 7.65 1.75
C ARG A 182 -21.79 9.01 2.41
N LEU A 183 -21.12 9.95 1.75
CA LEU A 183 -20.91 11.30 2.28
C LEU A 183 -22.22 12.05 2.44
N ALA A 184 -23.10 11.97 1.46
CA ALA A 184 -24.44 12.56 1.53
C ALA A 184 -25.28 11.96 2.67
N ALA A 185 -25.22 10.63 2.87
CA ALA A 185 -25.90 9.95 3.98
C ALA A 185 -25.38 10.41 5.35
N ARG A 186 -24.15 10.92 5.42
CA ARG A 186 -23.52 11.46 6.64
C ARG A 186 -23.59 13.00 6.73
N GLY A 187 -24.38 13.64 5.87
CA GLY A 187 -24.59 15.08 5.92
C GLY A 187 -23.51 15.93 5.22
N LEU A 188 -22.59 15.31 4.48
CA LEU A 188 -21.60 16.03 3.68
C LEU A 188 -21.96 15.99 2.20
N GLN A 189 -22.28 17.15 1.63
CA GLN A 189 -22.50 17.33 0.20
C GLN A 189 -21.23 17.87 -0.46
N LEU A 190 -20.74 17.17 -1.48
CA LEU A 190 -19.60 17.62 -2.28
C LEU A 190 -20.03 18.72 -3.25
N ARG A 191 -19.17 19.71 -3.45
CA ARG A 191 -19.38 20.81 -4.40
C ARG A 191 -19.08 20.38 -5.84
N GLY A 192 -18.15 19.40 -6.02
CA GLY A 192 -17.72 18.89 -7.31
C GLY A 192 -16.41 19.48 -7.83
N ASP A 193 -15.81 20.40 -7.08
CA ASP A 193 -14.51 21.03 -7.36
C ASP A 193 -13.38 20.56 -6.41
N GLU A 194 -13.69 19.62 -5.51
CA GLU A 194 -12.72 19.08 -4.58
C GLU A 194 -11.54 18.42 -5.31
N PRO A 195 -10.30 18.56 -4.80
CA PRO A 195 -9.17 17.81 -5.31
C PRO A 195 -9.44 16.31 -5.25
N VAL A 196 -9.21 15.62 -6.37
CA VAL A 196 -9.49 14.19 -6.52
C VAL A 196 -8.20 13.39 -6.53
N GLU A 197 -8.16 12.30 -5.74
CA GLU A 197 -7.14 11.26 -5.82
C GLU A 197 -7.74 9.97 -6.40
N ARG A 198 -7.01 9.33 -7.33
CA ARG A 198 -7.36 8.03 -7.90
C ARG A 198 -6.19 7.08 -7.73
N VAL A 199 -6.45 5.96 -7.06
CA VAL A 199 -5.42 4.97 -6.74
C VAL A 199 -5.74 3.65 -7.45
N ARG A 200 -4.75 3.08 -8.13
CA ARG A 200 -4.83 1.74 -8.70
C ARG A 200 -3.44 1.12 -8.75
N PHE A 201 -3.28 -0.03 -8.10
CA PHE A 201 -2.05 -0.79 -8.18
C PHE A 201 -2.31 -2.30 -8.02
N ALA A 202 -1.34 -3.10 -8.47
CA ALA A 202 -1.38 -4.55 -8.35
C ALA A 202 -0.92 -5.02 -6.97
N LEU A 203 -1.59 -6.04 -6.43
CA LEU A 203 -1.27 -6.69 -5.15
C LEU A 203 -0.50 -8.00 -5.33
N ASP A 204 -0.61 -8.65 -6.48
CA ASP A 204 -0.07 -9.97 -6.79
C ASP A 204 0.99 -9.95 -7.90
N THR A 205 1.76 -8.87 -7.98
CA THR A 205 2.92 -8.80 -8.87
C THR A 205 3.89 -9.94 -8.56
N PRO A 206 4.31 -10.75 -9.54
CA PRO A 206 5.19 -11.88 -9.29
C PRO A 206 6.57 -11.42 -8.82
N LEU A 207 7.14 -12.20 -7.91
CA LEU A 207 8.55 -12.04 -7.58
C LEU A 207 9.42 -12.26 -8.82
N PRO A 208 10.54 -11.52 -8.96
CA PRO A 208 11.52 -11.79 -10.01
C PRO A 208 11.95 -13.26 -9.95
N ARG A 209 11.90 -13.92 -11.11
CA ARG A 209 12.38 -15.31 -11.22
C ARG A 209 13.87 -15.40 -10.91
N ARG A 210 14.32 -16.54 -10.41
CA ARG A 210 15.75 -16.85 -10.16
C ARG A 210 16.52 -17.10 -11.47
N GLU A 211 16.14 -16.52 -12.58
CA GLU A 211 16.75 -16.75 -13.92
C GLU A 211 18.22 -16.34 -14.03
N TRP A 212 18.91 -16.23 -12.92
CA TRP A 212 20.19 -15.56 -12.76
C TRP A 212 21.34 -16.51 -12.49
N MET A 213 21.15 -17.79 -12.73
CA MET A 213 22.24 -18.74 -12.70
C MET A 213 23.09 -18.59 -13.98
N GLY A 214 24.02 -17.62 -13.98
CA GLY A 214 25.04 -17.48 -15.01
C GLY A 214 25.25 -16.08 -15.61
N ARG A 215 24.38 -15.09 -15.34
CA ARG A 215 24.60 -13.68 -15.73
C ARG A 215 24.37 -12.79 -14.53
N THR A 216 25.34 -11.95 -14.20
CA THR A 216 25.18 -10.93 -13.14
C THR A 216 24.26 -9.85 -13.69
N PRO A 217 23.04 -9.68 -13.17
CA PRO A 217 22.16 -8.64 -13.67
C PRO A 217 22.68 -7.28 -13.24
N SER A 218 22.65 -6.34 -14.16
CA SER A 218 22.90 -4.93 -13.86
C SER A 218 21.66 -4.22 -13.33
N VAL A 219 20.46 -4.76 -13.59
CA VAL A 219 19.17 -4.14 -13.25
C VAL A 219 18.54 -4.81 -12.04
N VAL A 220 18.25 -4.01 -11.01
CA VAL A 220 17.54 -4.40 -9.79
C VAL A 220 16.20 -3.67 -9.74
N ARG A 221 15.11 -4.39 -9.67
CA ARG A 221 13.78 -3.79 -9.47
C ARG A 221 13.61 -3.33 -8.02
N PHE A 222 12.92 -2.21 -7.83
CA PHE A 222 12.63 -1.63 -6.51
C PHE A 222 11.18 -1.13 -6.42
N GLY A 223 10.67 -0.90 -5.20
CA GLY A 223 9.31 -0.44 -4.98
C GLY A 223 8.25 -1.41 -5.53
N ALA A 224 7.23 -0.90 -6.20
CA ALA A 224 6.17 -1.72 -6.78
C ALA A 224 6.67 -2.62 -7.92
N ALA A 225 7.73 -2.22 -8.63
CA ALA A 225 8.39 -3.08 -9.63
C ALA A 225 9.04 -4.31 -9.01
N ALA A 226 9.48 -4.24 -7.74
CA ALA A 226 10.05 -5.35 -6.96
C ALA A 226 9.02 -6.05 -6.08
N PRO A 227 7.74 -6.08 -6.38
CA PRO A 227 6.56 -6.30 -5.56
C PRO A 227 6.76 -6.08 -4.04
N LEU A 228 7.31 -4.90 -3.67
CA LEU A 228 7.40 -4.50 -2.25
C LEU A 228 6.03 -4.10 -1.67
N VAL A 229 5.03 -3.99 -2.50
CA VAL A 229 3.64 -3.80 -2.07
C VAL A 229 3.19 -5.01 -1.26
N HIS A 230 2.68 -4.76 -0.06
CA HIS A 230 2.14 -5.82 0.79
C HIS A 230 0.86 -6.40 0.16
N PRO A 231 0.80 -7.71 -0.15
CA PRO A 231 -0.28 -8.27 -0.97
C PRO A 231 -1.69 -8.07 -0.40
N ALA A 232 -1.84 -8.06 0.92
CA ALA A 232 -3.16 -8.00 1.56
C ALA A 232 -3.54 -6.60 2.10
N SER A 233 -2.65 -5.60 2.04
CA SER A 233 -2.93 -4.26 2.57
C SER A 233 -2.53 -3.11 1.66
N GLY A 234 -1.71 -3.37 0.65
CA GLY A 234 -1.22 -2.33 -0.26
C GLY A 234 -0.06 -1.47 0.28
N TYR A 235 0.37 -1.67 1.52
CA TYR A 235 1.49 -0.90 2.09
C TYR A 235 2.81 -1.19 1.37
N SER A 236 3.60 -0.14 1.13
CA SER A 236 4.91 -0.28 0.49
C SER A 236 5.91 0.78 0.91
N VAL A 237 5.45 2.01 1.23
CA VAL A 237 6.32 3.18 1.39
C VAL A 237 7.32 3.02 2.54
N ALA A 238 6.89 2.57 3.71
CA ALA A 238 7.79 2.38 4.86
C ALA A 238 8.87 1.33 4.57
N ALA A 239 8.52 0.23 3.87
CA ALA A 239 9.49 -0.78 3.47
C ALA A 239 10.50 -0.21 2.46
N ALA A 240 10.06 0.60 1.51
CA ALA A 240 10.93 1.25 0.53
C ALA A 240 11.88 2.25 1.22
N LEU A 241 11.37 3.11 2.10
CA LEU A 241 12.17 4.09 2.83
C LEU A 241 13.24 3.42 3.73
N ARG A 242 12.92 2.29 4.36
CA ARG A 242 13.89 1.54 5.17
C ARG A 242 14.95 0.81 4.36
N LEU A 243 14.62 0.33 3.17
CA LEU A 243 15.55 -0.38 2.29
C LEU A 243 16.48 0.57 1.54
N ALA A 244 16.04 1.76 1.15
CA ALA A 244 16.80 2.68 0.33
C ALA A 244 18.21 3.01 0.90
N PRO A 245 18.37 3.42 2.18
CA PRO A 245 19.69 3.69 2.74
C PRO A 245 20.57 2.45 2.82
N GLN A 246 20.01 1.25 3.05
CA GLN A 246 20.76 0.01 3.08
C GLN A 246 21.27 -0.36 1.68
N ILE A 247 20.47 -0.13 0.65
CA ILE A 247 20.86 -0.31 -0.76
C ILE A 247 22.00 0.65 -1.09
N ALA A 248 21.88 1.92 -0.71
CA ALA A 248 22.93 2.92 -0.91
C ALA A 248 24.25 2.50 -0.24
N ALA A 249 24.20 2.00 1.00
CA ALA A 249 25.38 1.51 1.72
C ALA A 249 26.06 0.32 1.00
N ILE A 250 25.28 -0.65 0.49
CA ILE A 250 25.81 -1.77 -0.30
C ILE A 250 26.52 -1.24 -1.56
N ILE A 251 25.90 -0.31 -2.29
CA ILE A 251 26.46 0.24 -3.52
C ILE A 251 27.74 1.03 -3.23
N ALA A 252 27.75 1.83 -2.17
CA ALA A 252 28.93 2.61 -1.73
C ALA A 252 30.10 1.70 -1.33
N ALA A 253 29.82 0.57 -0.68
CA ALA A 253 30.82 -0.43 -0.31
C ALA A 253 31.33 -1.30 -1.49
N GLY A 254 30.94 -0.98 -2.73
CA GLY A 254 31.35 -1.75 -3.91
C GLY A 254 30.54 -3.03 -4.18
N GLY A 255 29.45 -3.25 -3.45
CA GLY A 255 28.58 -4.41 -3.63
C GLY A 255 27.94 -4.48 -5.03
N THR A 256 27.42 -5.66 -5.35
CA THR A 256 26.85 -6.00 -6.67
C THR A 256 25.32 -5.85 -6.70
N ALA A 257 24.73 -5.88 -7.90
CA ALA A 257 23.30 -5.96 -8.06
C ALA A 257 22.70 -7.22 -7.39
N ALA A 258 23.45 -8.31 -7.33
CA ALA A 258 23.02 -9.53 -6.63
C ALA A 258 22.98 -9.33 -5.10
N ASP A 259 23.88 -8.52 -4.54
CA ASP A 259 23.86 -8.17 -3.10
C ASP A 259 22.63 -7.32 -2.77
N VAL A 260 22.33 -6.32 -3.59
CA VAL A 260 21.14 -5.50 -3.46
C VAL A 260 19.87 -6.38 -3.58
N GLN A 261 19.83 -7.27 -4.54
CA GLN A 261 18.69 -8.18 -4.72
C GLN A 261 18.50 -9.13 -3.52
N ARG A 262 19.59 -9.61 -2.90
CA ARG A 262 19.52 -10.45 -1.68
C ARG A 262 19.02 -9.66 -0.47
N LEU A 263 19.38 -8.38 -0.34
CA LEU A 263 18.83 -7.48 0.67
C LEU A 263 17.32 -7.30 0.48
N ILE A 264 16.90 -6.97 -0.73
CA ILE A 264 15.48 -6.76 -1.04
C ILE A 264 14.69 -8.06 -0.84
N TRP A 265 15.22 -9.21 -1.25
CA TRP A 265 14.52 -10.50 -1.23
C TRP A 265 15.35 -11.60 -0.56
N SER A 266 15.55 -11.46 0.76
CA SER A 266 16.09 -12.52 1.61
C SER A 266 15.18 -13.76 1.58
N ARG A 267 15.68 -14.91 2.07
CA ARG A 267 14.87 -16.13 2.17
C ARG A 267 13.62 -15.91 3.04
N GLN A 268 13.77 -15.21 4.17
CA GLN A 268 12.67 -14.88 5.08
C GLN A 268 11.65 -13.95 4.39
N ALA A 269 12.11 -12.88 3.73
CA ALA A 269 11.23 -11.96 3.03
C ALA A 269 10.40 -12.66 1.94
N ARG A 270 10.99 -13.60 1.20
CA ARG A 270 10.26 -14.41 0.21
C ARG A 270 9.23 -15.33 0.85
N ALA A 271 9.57 -15.98 1.97
CA ALA A 271 8.66 -16.84 2.70
C ALA A 271 7.46 -16.08 3.28
N VAL A 272 7.72 -14.92 3.90
CA VAL A 272 6.67 -14.00 4.39
C VAL A 272 5.77 -13.52 3.25
N HIS A 273 6.36 -13.10 2.13
CA HIS A 273 5.60 -12.68 0.95
C HIS A 273 4.69 -13.80 0.42
N ALA A 274 5.17 -15.04 0.38
CA ALA A 274 4.36 -16.20 0.00
C ALA A 274 3.17 -16.43 0.95
N LEU A 275 3.35 -16.27 2.27
CA LEU A 275 2.25 -16.33 3.24
C LEU A 275 1.24 -15.20 3.02
N ARG A 276 1.72 -13.98 2.79
CA ARG A 276 0.86 -12.81 2.52
C ARG A 276 0.06 -12.96 1.23
N LEU A 277 0.63 -13.60 0.19
CA LEU A 277 -0.12 -13.95 -1.03
C LEU A 277 -1.23 -14.97 -0.75
N ARG A 278 -1.03 -15.92 0.18
CA ARG A 278 -2.11 -16.81 0.65
C ARG A 278 -3.20 -16.00 1.36
N GLY A 279 -2.81 -15.02 2.19
CA GLY A 279 -3.75 -14.09 2.81
C GLY A 279 -4.57 -13.29 1.78
N LEU A 280 -3.94 -12.80 0.71
CA LEU A 280 -4.63 -12.14 -0.40
C LEU A 280 -5.67 -13.05 -1.06
N ARG A 281 -5.29 -14.31 -1.36
CA ARG A 281 -6.24 -15.31 -1.93
C ARG A 281 -7.40 -15.59 -0.99
N SER A 282 -7.13 -15.67 0.31
CA SER A 282 -8.19 -15.80 1.32
C SER A 282 -9.16 -14.62 1.29
N LEU A 283 -8.65 -13.37 1.23
CA LEU A 283 -9.49 -12.18 1.10
C LEU A 283 -10.34 -12.20 -0.19
N CYS A 284 -9.74 -12.58 -1.31
CA CYS A 284 -10.45 -12.69 -2.59
C CYS A 284 -11.50 -13.82 -2.63
N ALA A 285 -11.42 -14.80 -1.74
CA ALA A 285 -12.38 -15.91 -1.63
C ALA A 285 -13.58 -15.57 -0.74
N LEU A 286 -13.54 -14.46 0.00
CA LEU A 286 -14.63 -14.01 0.86
C LEU A 286 -15.79 -13.45 0.04
N SER A 287 -16.99 -13.76 0.46
CA SER A 287 -18.20 -13.04 -0.01
C SER A 287 -18.22 -11.61 0.57
N PRO A 288 -18.92 -10.66 -0.08
CA PRO A 288 -18.94 -9.28 0.38
C PRO A 288 -19.30 -9.09 1.86
N PRO A 289 -20.29 -9.79 2.44
CA PRO A 289 -20.62 -9.65 3.86
C PRO A 289 -19.56 -10.25 4.82
N GLU A 290 -18.72 -11.15 4.34
CA GLU A 290 -17.68 -11.79 5.15
C GLU A 290 -16.45 -10.92 5.33
N VAL A 291 -16.22 -9.95 4.43
CA VAL A 291 -15.06 -9.07 4.49
C VAL A 291 -15.02 -8.24 5.79
N PRO A 292 -16.08 -7.53 6.18
CA PRO A 292 -16.10 -6.82 7.48
C PRO A 292 -15.90 -7.76 8.68
N ALA A 293 -16.49 -8.97 8.64
CA ALA A 293 -16.31 -9.96 9.71
C ALA A 293 -14.85 -10.44 9.83
N PHE A 294 -14.16 -10.60 8.69
CA PHE A 294 -12.74 -10.91 8.68
C PHE A 294 -11.92 -9.79 9.36
N PHE A 295 -12.18 -8.54 9.01
CA PHE A 295 -11.45 -7.40 9.61
C PHE A 295 -11.81 -7.19 11.07
N ALA A 296 -13.05 -7.49 11.50
CA ALA A 296 -13.40 -7.50 12.92
C ALA A 296 -12.50 -8.48 13.70
N ALA A 297 -12.33 -9.69 13.19
CA ALA A 297 -11.45 -10.69 13.78
C ALA A 297 -9.96 -10.28 13.75
N PHE A 298 -9.52 -9.67 12.64
CA PHE A 298 -8.13 -9.21 12.51
C PHE A 298 -7.78 -8.09 13.49
N PHE A 299 -8.64 -7.09 13.65
CA PHE A 299 -8.41 -5.98 14.59
C PHE A 299 -8.63 -6.39 16.05
N ALA A 300 -9.27 -7.52 16.31
CA ALA A 300 -9.35 -8.11 17.66
C ALA A 300 -8.06 -8.85 18.08
N LEU A 301 -7.12 -9.10 17.15
CA LEU A 301 -5.82 -9.67 17.49
C LEU A 301 -5.01 -8.70 18.34
N PRO A 302 -4.11 -9.20 19.23
CA PRO A 302 -3.09 -8.36 19.86
C PRO A 302 -2.31 -7.54 18.83
N VAL A 303 -2.03 -6.27 19.14
CA VAL A 303 -1.32 -5.34 18.23
C VAL A 303 0.02 -5.91 17.75
N ALA A 304 0.72 -6.65 18.59
CA ALA A 304 1.96 -7.33 18.22
C ALA A 304 1.77 -8.29 17.01
N LEU A 305 0.66 -9.04 16.98
CA LEU A 305 0.36 -9.93 15.85
C LEU A 305 -0.09 -9.16 14.61
N GLN A 306 -0.89 -8.10 14.78
CA GLN A 306 -1.22 -7.20 13.66
C GLN A 306 0.06 -6.62 13.06
N ARG A 307 1.00 -6.16 13.90
CA ARG A 307 2.30 -5.63 13.48
C ARG A 307 3.14 -6.68 12.75
N SER A 308 3.27 -7.90 13.26
CA SER A 308 4.00 -9.00 12.63
C SER A 308 3.46 -9.27 11.22
N TYR A 309 2.12 -9.29 11.04
CA TYR A 309 1.51 -9.53 9.73
C TYR A 309 1.67 -8.33 8.78
N LEU A 310 1.38 -7.12 9.23
CA LEU A 310 1.37 -5.93 8.38
C LEU A 310 2.78 -5.41 8.07
N SER A 311 3.69 -5.44 9.04
CA SER A 311 4.98 -4.75 9.02
C SER A 311 6.20 -5.68 9.03
N GLY A 312 6.06 -6.88 9.58
CA GLY A 312 7.13 -7.85 9.77
C GLY A 312 7.56 -8.50 8.46
N ARG A 313 8.33 -7.78 7.63
CA ARG A 313 8.73 -8.22 6.29
C ARG A 313 9.55 -9.51 6.28
N GLU A 314 10.27 -9.81 7.35
CA GLU A 314 11.11 -11.00 7.53
C GLU A 314 10.68 -11.86 8.74
N ASP A 315 9.60 -11.45 9.41
CA ASP A 315 9.05 -12.17 10.57
C ASP A 315 8.12 -13.30 10.09
N LEU A 316 8.71 -14.42 9.68
CA LEU A 316 7.96 -15.59 9.23
C LEU A 316 7.13 -16.22 10.34
N ALA A 317 7.69 -16.33 11.55
CA ALA A 317 7.02 -16.93 12.70
C ALA A 317 5.83 -16.09 13.16
N GLY A 318 6.02 -14.77 13.33
CA GLY A 318 4.96 -13.86 13.73
C GLY A 318 3.86 -13.74 12.66
N THR A 319 4.22 -13.69 11.36
CA THR A 319 3.25 -13.71 10.26
C THR A 319 2.40 -14.99 10.29
N ALA A 320 3.02 -16.16 10.41
CA ALA A 320 2.31 -17.43 10.48
C ALA A 320 1.44 -17.54 11.74
N THR A 321 1.92 -17.01 12.87
CA THR A 321 1.15 -16.96 14.14
C THR A 321 -0.07 -16.06 14.01
N ALA A 322 0.07 -14.87 13.44
CA ALA A 322 -1.06 -13.96 13.18
C ALA A 322 -2.12 -14.59 12.28
N MET A 323 -1.69 -15.24 11.18
CA MET A 323 -2.60 -15.94 10.27
C MET A 323 -3.36 -17.09 10.94
N ARG A 324 -2.72 -17.80 11.87
CA ARG A 324 -3.40 -18.86 12.65
C ARG A 324 -4.31 -18.28 13.71
N ALA A 325 -3.89 -17.23 14.41
CA ALA A 325 -4.62 -16.64 15.52
C ALA A 325 -5.95 -15.97 15.08
N VAL A 326 -6.08 -15.51 13.84
CA VAL A 326 -7.33 -14.96 13.33
C VAL A 326 -8.41 -16.02 13.10
N LEU A 327 -8.04 -17.28 12.81
CA LEU A 327 -8.98 -18.32 12.41
C LEU A 327 -10.05 -18.65 13.47
N PRO A 328 -9.73 -18.85 14.78
CA PRO A 328 -10.74 -19.13 15.79
C PRO A 328 -11.71 -17.96 16.03
N LEU A 329 -11.31 -16.74 15.70
CA LEU A 329 -12.13 -15.54 15.87
C LEU A 329 -13.15 -15.35 14.71
N LEU A 330 -12.99 -16.10 13.61
CA LEU A 330 -13.89 -16.02 12.45
C LEU A 330 -15.16 -16.85 12.64
N PRO A 331 -16.32 -16.39 12.12
CA PRO A 331 -17.48 -17.21 11.94
C PRO A 331 -17.14 -18.49 11.14
N THR A 332 -17.80 -19.60 11.42
CA THR A 332 -17.47 -20.93 10.83
C THR A 332 -17.49 -20.92 9.29
N ALA A 333 -18.45 -20.25 8.67
CA ALA A 333 -18.52 -20.14 7.21
C ALA A 333 -17.31 -19.36 6.66
N THR A 334 -17.04 -18.18 7.21
CA THR A 334 -15.90 -17.32 6.83
C THR A 334 -14.56 -18.04 7.00
N ARG A 335 -14.41 -18.79 8.10
CA ARG A 335 -13.20 -19.60 8.34
C ARG A 335 -12.95 -20.62 7.24
N ARG A 336 -14.03 -21.30 6.77
CA ARG A 336 -13.94 -22.28 5.66
C ARG A 336 -13.48 -21.60 4.37
N HIS A 337 -14.01 -20.43 4.03
CA HIS A 337 -13.61 -19.67 2.84
C HIS A 337 -12.16 -19.19 2.93
N VAL A 338 -11.74 -18.67 4.09
CA VAL A 338 -10.34 -18.25 4.35
C VAL A 338 -9.39 -19.43 4.16
N MET A 339 -9.68 -20.60 4.77
CA MET A 339 -8.84 -21.78 4.63
C MET A 339 -8.79 -22.31 3.19
N ARG A 340 -9.93 -22.36 2.51
CA ARG A 340 -9.98 -22.76 1.09
C ARG A 340 -9.17 -21.82 0.22
N GLY A 341 -9.32 -20.51 0.37
CA GLY A 341 -8.54 -19.52 -0.38
C GLY A 341 -7.02 -19.63 -0.15
N ALA A 342 -6.60 -19.93 1.08
CA ALA A 342 -5.18 -20.13 1.40
C ALA A 342 -4.57 -21.41 0.77
N LEU A 343 -5.38 -22.44 0.49
CA LEU A 343 -4.95 -23.73 -0.07
C LEU A 343 -4.97 -23.78 -1.60
N LEU A 344 -5.79 -22.95 -2.26
CA LEU A 344 -5.99 -22.93 -3.71
C LEU A 344 -4.86 -22.22 -4.48
N GLY A 345 -3.59 -22.43 -4.10
CA GLY A 345 -2.48 -21.75 -4.77
C GLY A 345 -1.22 -22.59 -4.86
#